data_e0a580f07fd4d1b64089f8f943b35083
#
_entry.id   e0a580f07fd4d1b64089f8f943b35083
#
_cell.length_a   1.000
_cell.length_b   1.000
_cell.length_c   1.000
_cell.angle_alpha   90.00
_cell.angle_beta   90.00
_cell.angle_gamma   90.00
#
_symmetry.space_group_name_H-M   'P 1'
#
loop_
_entity.id
_entity.type
_entity.pdbx_description
1 polymer ?
#
loop_
_entity_poly.entity_id
_entity_poly.type
_entity_poly.pdbx_seq_one_letter_code
_entity_poly.pdbx_strand_id
1 'polypeptide(L)'
;MFKEIKGFLEDVRYIVNAPHVNIMLLFGLILVVLAFLKLDGLKTFSLTGSPNWIMLIIGVILLFGSPIIFVLTREERRINRKAKIEKGLSFSFNELSVNLKVGEIQNVDLSSKNYAVVLPANTTFIDDCITDEKSALGAFFLKNYSKKIPHEVSKDIERALKNHGYEKNENGSYPPGATIILPKEYDTPAKCILTASTIRRERLGIMAYPSTICECIRRIFELTADKKIEKIYMPVIGSGHGGLDINDALLFILLSLKYYSKQYHHIKSIDILITSKDTSKLKDVYRLQYLTLLEVKK
;
A
#
# COMPACT_ATOMS: atom_id res chain seq x y z
N MET A 1 -6.29 -25.34 13.43
CA MET A 1 -7.37 -25.98 12.65
C MET A 1 -8.29 -24.99 11.93
N PHE A 2 -9.10 -24.12 12.60
CA PHE A 2 -9.97 -23.15 11.88
C PHE A 2 -9.22 -22.15 10.97
N LYS A 3 -8.06 -21.67 11.39
CA LYS A 3 -7.24 -20.73 10.64
C LYS A 3 -6.61 -21.38 9.39
N GLU A 4 -6.27 -22.64 9.49
CA GLU A 4 -5.72 -23.45 8.38
C GLU A 4 -6.81 -23.80 7.36
N ILE A 5 -8.03 -24.14 7.83
CA ILE A 5 -9.18 -24.41 6.95
C ILE A 5 -9.58 -23.15 6.19
N LYS A 6 -9.58 -21.98 6.85
CA LYS A 6 -9.87 -20.71 6.18
C LYS A 6 -8.82 -20.37 5.12
N GLY A 7 -7.53 -20.58 5.43
CA GLY A 7 -6.45 -20.41 4.45
C GLY A 7 -6.59 -21.33 3.25
N PHE A 8 -6.91 -22.61 3.49
CA PHE A 8 -7.17 -23.59 2.42
C PHE A 8 -8.36 -23.18 1.54
N LEU A 9 -9.47 -22.72 2.12
CA LEU A 9 -10.64 -22.27 1.36
C LEU A 9 -10.35 -21.02 0.51
N GLU A 10 -9.54 -20.09 1.03
CA GLU A 10 -9.08 -18.94 0.25
C GLU A 10 -8.18 -19.36 -0.91
N ASP A 11 -7.32 -20.35 -0.71
CA ASP A 11 -6.46 -20.89 -1.76
C ASP A 11 -7.26 -21.63 -2.84
N VAL A 12 -8.25 -22.44 -2.46
CA VAL A 12 -9.18 -23.10 -3.41
C VAL A 12 -9.94 -22.06 -4.22
N ARG A 13 -10.49 -21.03 -3.57
CA ARG A 13 -11.21 -19.95 -4.27
C ARG A 13 -10.31 -19.19 -5.26
N TYR A 14 -9.04 -19.01 -4.91
CA TYR A 14 -8.09 -18.34 -5.79
C TYR A 14 -7.70 -19.20 -7.00
N ILE A 15 -7.53 -20.53 -6.81
CA ILE A 15 -7.29 -21.49 -7.89
C ILE A 15 -8.46 -21.49 -8.88
N VAL A 16 -9.70 -21.55 -8.39
CA VAL A 16 -10.91 -21.56 -9.20
C VAL A 16 -11.07 -20.26 -10.01
N ASN A 17 -10.56 -19.13 -9.51
CA ASN A 17 -10.63 -17.84 -10.19
C ASN A 17 -9.43 -17.55 -11.12
N ALA A 18 -8.46 -18.46 -11.23
CA ALA A 18 -7.29 -18.25 -12.10
C ALA A 18 -7.59 -18.77 -13.53
N PRO A 19 -7.77 -17.91 -14.53
CA PRO A 19 -8.25 -18.31 -15.87
C PRO A 19 -7.32 -19.32 -16.55
N HIS A 20 -6.00 -19.19 -16.38
CA HIS A 20 -5.03 -20.13 -16.96
C HIS A 20 -5.08 -21.51 -16.32
N VAL A 21 -5.36 -21.61 -15.00
CA VAL A 21 -5.53 -22.90 -14.31
C VAL A 21 -6.82 -23.55 -14.76
N ASN A 22 -7.91 -22.79 -14.89
CA ASN A 22 -9.18 -23.30 -15.37
C ASN A 22 -9.09 -23.85 -16.82
N ILE A 23 -8.33 -23.17 -17.68
CA ILE A 23 -8.06 -23.66 -19.04
C ILE A 23 -7.29 -25.00 -18.99
N MET A 24 -6.26 -25.12 -18.17
CA MET A 24 -5.50 -26.37 -18.03
C MET A 24 -6.34 -27.50 -17.43
N LEU A 25 -7.18 -27.21 -16.43
CA LEU A 25 -8.12 -28.17 -15.85
C LEU A 25 -9.13 -28.65 -16.87
N LEU A 26 -9.70 -27.73 -17.65
CA LEU A 26 -10.64 -28.06 -18.73
C LEU A 26 -9.97 -28.93 -19.80
N PHE A 27 -8.75 -28.59 -20.20
CA PHE A 27 -7.98 -29.36 -21.19
C PHE A 27 -7.64 -30.75 -20.67
N GLY A 28 -7.25 -30.87 -19.39
CA GLY A 28 -7.01 -32.14 -18.72
C GLY A 28 -8.27 -33.02 -18.70
N LEU A 29 -9.43 -32.44 -18.38
CA LEU A 29 -10.71 -33.13 -18.37
C LEU A 29 -11.08 -33.64 -19.77
N ILE A 30 -10.89 -32.79 -20.80
CA ILE A 30 -11.16 -33.20 -22.21
C ILE A 30 -10.29 -34.36 -22.60
N LEU A 31 -8.97 -34.36 -22.24
CA LEU A 31 -8.06 -35.47 -22.56
C LEU A 31 -8.43 -36.74 -21.84
N VAL A 32 -8.90 -36.68 -20.59
CA VAL A 32 -9.40 -37.85 -19.86
C VAL A 32 -10.64 -38.45 -20.58
N VAL A 33 -11.57 -37.59 -20.97
CA VAL A 33 -12.77 -38.04 -21.73
C VAL A 33 -12.38 -38.67 -23.07
N LEU A 34 -11.47 -38.00 -23.81
CA LEU A 34 -10.98 -38.52 -25.11
C LEU A 34 -10.23 -39.84 -24.99
N ALA A 35 -9.58 -40.14 -23.83
CA ALA A 35 -8.91 -41.40 -23.59
C ALA A 35 -9.86 -42.62 -23.63
N PHE A 36 -11.14 -42.40 -23.32
CA PHE A 36 -12.17 -43.44 -23.31
C PHE A 36 -13.03 -43.44 -24.59
N LEU A 37 -12.82 -42.49 -25.51
CA LEU A 37 -13.57 -42.42 -26.74
C LEU A 37 -12.78 -43.05 -27.90
N LYS A 38 -13.41 -43.97 -28.62
CA LYS A 38 -12.90 -44.46 -29.89
C LYS A 38 -13.51 -43.65 -31.02
N LEU A 39 -12.64 -43.05 -31.83
CA LEU A 39 -13.03 -42.34 -33.03
C LEU A 39 -13.03 -43.32 -34.19
N ASP A 40 -14.17 -43.93 -34.48
CA ASP A 40 -14.36 -44.78 -35.68
C ASP A 40 -14.86 -43.89 -36.83
N GLY A 41 -13.93 -43.16 -37.45
CA GLY A 41 -14.27 -42.21 -38.51
C GLY A 41 -15.07 -41.00 -38.01
N LEU A 42 -15.32 -40.03 -38.89
CA LEU A 42 -15.97 -38.75 -38.53
C LEU A 42 -17.47 -38.88 -38.16
N LYS A 43 -18.03 -40.07 -38.01
CA LYS A 43 -19.50 -40.27 -37.87
C LYS A 43 -19.98 -40.97 -36.59
N THR A 44 -19.13 -41.65 -35.83
CA THR A 44 -19.59 -42.38 -34.62
C THR A 44 -18.55 -42.30 -33.49
N PHE A 45 -19.03 -41.99 -32.29
CA PHE A 45 -18.27 -42.07 -31.07
C PHE A 45 -18.66 -43.35 -30.30
N SER A 46 -17.71 -44.21 -29.96
CA SER A 46 -17.97 -45.37 -29.12
C SER A 46 -17.03 -45.37 -27.92
N LEU A 47 -17.51 -45.85 -26.77
CA LEU A 47 -16.68 -46.07 -25.59
C LEU A 47 -15.81 -47.30 -25.83
N THR A 48 -14.51 -47.17 -25.65
CA THR A 48 -13.56 -48.31 -25.75
C THR A 48 -13.48 -49.08 -24.44
N GLY A 49 -13.42 -50.39 -24.50
CA GLY A 49 -13.18 -51.24 -23.32
C GLY A 49 -11.79 -51.05 -22.69
N SER A 50 -10.83 -50.48 -23.45
CA SER A 50 -9.49 -50.17 -22.97
C SER A 50 -9.18 -48.68 -23.23
N PRO A 51 -8.83 -47.89 -22.21
CA PRO A 51 -8.54 -46.48 -22.38
C PRO A 51 -7.21 -46.24 -23.12
N ASN A 52 -7.11 -45.15 -23.83
CA ASN A 52 -5.82 -44.67 -24.33
C ASN A 52 -4.99 -44.17 -23.15
N TRP A 53 -4.10 -45.04 -22.64
CA TRP A 53 -3.30 -44.76 -21.44
C TRP A 53 -2.44 -43.51 -21.53
N ILE A 54 -1.97 -43.16 -22.71
CA ILE A 54 -1.15 -41.95 -22.91
C ILE A 54 -2.01 -40.69 -22.66
N MET A 55 -3.19 -40.60 -23.28
CA MET A 55 -4.11 -39.47 -23.08
C MET A 55 -4.60 -39.42 -21.63
N LEU A 56 -4.90 -40.55 -21.03
CA LEU A 56 -5.33 -40.65 -19.65
C LEU A 56 -4.25 -40.10 -18.69
N ILE A 57 -3.00 -40.57 -18.85
CA ILE A 57 -1.89 -40.10 -18.02
C ILE A 57 -1.68 -38.60 -18.17
N ILE A 58 -1.64 -38.07 -19.40
CA ILE A 58 -1.47 -36.64 -19.64
C ILE A 58 -2.63 -35.85 -19.03
N GLY A 59 -3.87 -36.32 -19.22
CA GLY A 59 -5.05 -35.69 -18.65
C GLY A 59 -5.02 -35.62 -17.13
N VAL A 60 -4.63 -36.73 -16.48
CA VAL A 60 -4.48 -36.80 -15.01
C VAL A 60 -3.36 -35.89 -14.51
N ILE A 61 -2.21 -35.82 -15.21
CA ILE A 61 -1.12 -34.91 -14.87
C ILE A 61 -1.58 -33.44 -14.96
N LEU A 62 -2.34 -33.09 -15.97
CA LEU A 62 -2.87 -31.72 -16.10
C LEU A 62 -3.93 -31.39 -15.05
N LEU A 63 -4.80 -32.34 -14.70
CA LEU A 63 -5.83 -32.15 -13.68
C LEU A 63 -5.25 -31.93 -12.28
N PHE A 64 -4.27 -32.76 -11.89
CA PHE A 64 -3.71 -32.70 -10.54
C PHE A 64 -2.41 -31.91 -10.46
N GLY A 65 -1.61 -31.87 -11.50
CA GLY A 65 -0.34 -31.19 -11.53
C GLY A 65 -0.49 -29.67 -11.62
N SER A 66 -1.46 -29.18 -12.40
CA SER A 66 -1.62 -27.72 -12.60
C SER A 66 -1.98 -26.97 -11.30
N PRO A 67 -2.89 -27.42 -10.44
CA PRO A 67 -3.13 -26.78 -9.15
C PRO A 67 -1.91 -26.82 -8.23
N ILE A 68 -1.18 -27.96 -8.21
CA ILE A 68 0.02 -28.13 -7.37
C ILE A 68 1.11 -27.13 -7.83
N ILE A 69 1.41 -27.09 -9.12
CA ILE A 69 2.40 -26.16 -9.69
C ILE A 69 1.98 -24.70 -9.41
N PHE A 70 0.69 -24.40 -9.52
CA PHE A 70 0.18 -23.08 -9.23
C PHE A 70 0.39 -22.68 -7.77
N VAL A 71 0.10 -23.57 -6.82
CA VAL A 71 0.33 -23.33 -5.38
C VAL A 71 1.81 -23.12 -5.09
N LEU A 72 2.69 -24.00 -5.62
CA LEU A 72 4.13 -23.90 -5.41
C LEU A 72 4.71 -22.60 -5.99
N THR A 73 4.32 -22.25 -7.22
CA THR A 73 4.79 -20.99 -7.86
C THR A 73 4.24 -19.75 -7.18
N ARG A 74 3.05 -19.85 -6.55
CA ARG A 74 2.47 -18.77 -5.76
C ARG A 74 3.27 -18.50 -4.49
N GLU A 75 3.63 -19.56 -3.75
CA GLU A 75 4.46 -19.43 -2.54
C GLU A 75 5.85 -18.87 -2.87
N GLU A 76 6.48 -19.37 -3.91
CA GLU A 76 7.76 -18.82 -4.37
C GLU A 76 7.67 -17.35 -4.75
N ARG A 77 6.63 -16.93 -5.48
CA ARG A 77 6.38 -15.52 -5.78
C ARG A 77 6.09 -14.69 -4.54
N ARG A 78 5.44 -15.27 -3.52
CA ARG A 78 5.16 -14.59 -2.26
C ARG A 78 6.45 -14.37 -1.46
N ILE A 79 7.32 -15.40 -1.38
CA ILE A 79 8.63 -15.31 -0.71
C ILE A 79 9.52 -14.30 -1.44
N ASN A 80 9.60 -14.36 -2.77
CA ASN A 80 10.38 -13.43 -3.57
C ASN A 80 9.89 -11.98 -3.47
N ARG A 81 8.56 -11.76 -3.39
CA ARG A 81 7.99 -10.43 -3.13
C ARG A 81 8.41 -9.91 -1.76
N LYS A 82 8.26 -10.72 -0.71
CA LYS A 82 8.64 -10.35 0.65
C LYS A 82 10.13 -9.97 0.73
N ALA A 83 11.00 -10.81 0.17
CA ALA A 83 12.43 -10.55 0.13
C ALA A 83 12.79 -9.26 -0.65
N LYS A 84 12.05 -8.97 -1.73
CA LYS A 84 12.27 -7.76 -2.53
C LYS A 84 11.83 -6.49 -1.81
N ILE A 85 10.72 -6.55 -1.05
CA ILE A 85 10.25 -5.44 -0.23
C ILE A 85 11.20 -5.22 0.95
N GLU A 86 11.68 -6.29 1.59
CA GLU A 86 12.65 -6.21 2.69
C GLU A 86 13.99 -5.59 2.23
N LYS A 87 14.41 -5.82 0.98
CA LYS A 87 15.57 -5.17 0.37
C LYS A 87 15.32 -3.69 0.00
N GLY A 88 14.07 -3.23 0.05
CA GLY A 88 13.65 -1.91 -0.39
C GLY A 88 13.42 -1.83 -1.89
N LEU A 89 12.38 -1.11 -2.28
CA LEU A 89 12.00 -0.81 -3.66
C LEU A 89 12.23 0.67 -3.89
N SER A 90 12.95 1.01 -4.96
CA SER A 90 13.18 2.41 -5.31
C SER A 90 12.53 2.73 -6.65
N PHE A 91 11.96 3.92 -6.74
CA PHE A 91 11.40 4.52 -7.93
C PHE A 91 12.10 5.86 -8.18
N SER A 92 12.28 6.24 -9.42
CA SER A 92 12.84 7.54 -9.78
C SER A 92 11.81 8.31 -10.60
N PHE A 93 11.45 9.50 -10.12
CA PHE A 93 10.54 10.43 -10.80
C PHE A 93 11.29 11.74 -11.04
N ASN A 94 11.82 11.95 -12.23
CA ASN A 94 12.75 13.04 -12.50
C ASN A 94 13.94 13.00 -11.51
N GLU A 95 14.12 14.05 -10.72
CA GLU A 95 15.18 14.15 -9.70
C GLU A 95 14.76 13.57 -8.33
N LEU A 96 13.50 13.16 -8.16
CA LEU A 96 12.97 12.63 -6.92
C LEU A 96 13.22 11.12 -6.84
N SER A 97 13.96 10.67 -5.83
CA SER A 97 14.07 9.26 -5.46
C SER A 97 12.99 8.89 -4.44
N VAL A 98 12.16 7.91 -4.74
CA VAL A 98 11.12 7.41 -3.83
C VAL A 98 11.47 5.98 -3.43
N ASN A 99 11.67 5.74 -2.15
CA ASN A 99 12.06 4.43 -1.63
C ASN A 99 10.93 3.86 -0.78
N LEU A 100 10.52 2.64 -1.09
CA LEU A 100 9.59 1.87 -0.29
C LEU A 100 10.41 0.96 0.64
N LYS A 101 10.31 1.17 1.95
CA LYS A 101 11.13 0.48 2.95
C LYS A 101 10.26 -0.16 4.03
N VAL A 102 10.68 -1.30 4.52
CA VAL A 102 10.08 -1.89 5.73
C VAL A 102 10.63 -1.15 6.94
N GLY A 103 9.74 -0.61 7.76
CA GLY A 103 10.12 0.13 8.95
C GLY A 103 8.93 0.81 9.61
N GLU A 104 9.20 1.41 10.75
CA GLU A 104 8.23 2.15 11.54
C GLU A 104 8.62 3.62 11.60
N ILE A 105 7.63 4.49 11.42
CA ILE A 105 7.83 5.94 11.30
C ILE A 105 8.49 6.56 12.53
N GLN A 106 8.25 6.02 13.71
CA GLN A 106 8.87 6.50 14.95
C GLN A 106 10.37 6.17 15.07
N ASN A 107 10.92 5.35 14.17
CA ASN A 107 12.31 4.90 14.17
C ASN A 107 13.19 5.58 13.11
N VAL A 108 12.67 6.60 12.41
CA VAL A 108 13.40 7.28 11.34
C VAL A 108 14.51 8.20 11.90
N ASP A 109 15.48 8.49 11.05
CA ASP A 109 16.54 9.44 11.35
C ASP A 109 16.00 10.89 11.35
N LEU A 110 16.09 11.55 12.48
CA LEU A 110 15.64 12.93 12.72
C LEU A 110 16.80 13.92 12.90
N SER A 111 18.02 13.52 12.57
CA SER A 111 19.25 14.27 12.88
C SER A 111 19.45 15.53 12.04
N SER A 112 18.74 15.69 10.91
CA SER A 112 18.96 16.80 9.98
C SER A 112 17.80 17.78 9.92
N LYS A 113 18.11 19.09 9.82
CA LYS A 113 17.15 20.18 9.61
C LYS A 113 16.50 20.14 8.21
N ASN A 114 17.17 19.48 7.25
CA ASN A 114 16.67 19.31 5.89
C ASN A 114 15.76 18.07 5.74
N TYR A 115 15.49 17.38 6.84
CA TYR A 115 14.60 16.23 6.88
C TYR A 115 13.22 16.63 7.41
N ALA A 116 12.19 15.95 6.92
CA ALA A 116 10.85 16.06 7.46
C ALA A 116 10.23 14.68 7.66
N VAL A 117 9.36 14.59 8.65
CA VAL A 117 8.48 13.44 8.88
C VAL A 117 7.05 13.88 8.60
N VAL A 118 6.35 13.16 7.75
CA VAL A 118 4.93 13.36 7.49
C VAL A 118 4.13 12.35 8.30
N LEU A 119 3.19 12.85 9.08
CA LEU A 119 2.32 12.05 9.92
C LEU A 119 0.86 12.24 9.53
N PRO A 120 0.09 11.14 9.35
CA PRO A 120 -1.32 11.21 9.05
C PRO A 120 -2.13 11.64 10.27
N ALA A 121 -3.02 12.59 10.06
CA ALA A 121 -4.05 12.99 11.02
C ALA A 121 -5.43 12.83 10.38
N ASN A 122 -6.49 12.94 11.19
CA ASN A 122 -7.84 13.11 10.68
C ASN A 122 -8.19 14.61 10.56
N THR A 123 -9.32 14.92 9.93
CA THR A 123 -9.77 16.30 9.71
C THR A 123 -10.09 17.08 10.99
N THR A 124 -10.14 16.46 12.15
CA THR A 124 -10.38 17.14 13.41
C THR A 124 -9.11 17.49 14.18
N PHE A 125 -7.97 16.81 13.86
CA PHE A 125 -6.69 16.93 14.59
C PHE A 125 -6.85 16.77 16.11
N ILE A 126 -7.73 15.86 16.56
CA ILE A 126 -8.06 15.67 17.96
C ILE A 126 -6.98 14.84 18.69
N ASP A 127 -6.90 15.02 20.00
CA ASP A 127 -5.96 14.40 20.94
C ASP A 127 -5.90 12.87 20.88
N ASP A 128 -7.02 12.19 20.58
CA ASP A 128 -7.09 10.73 20.44
C ASP A 128 -6.02 10.18 19.48
N CYS A 129 -5.73 10.93 18.41
CA CYS A 129 -4.71 10.51 17.43
C CYS A 129 -3.29 10.60 17.97
N ILE A 130 -3.04 11.50 18.94
CA ILE A 130 -1.71 11.76 19.52
C ILE A 130 -1.36 10.72 20.58
N THR A 131 -2.36 10.19 21.28
CA THR A 131 -2.19 9.22 22.34
C THR A 131 -2.35 7.76 21.93
N ASP A 132 -2.84 7.51 20.71
CA ASP A 132 -3.05 6.15 20.19
C ASP A 132 -1.75 5.54 19.65
N GLU A 133 -1.10 4.70 20.44
CA GLU A 133 0.12 3.96 20.08
C GLU A 133 -0.02 3.11 18.79
N LYS A 134 -1.26 2.76 18.41
CA LYS A 134 -1.52 1.97 17.21
C LYS A 134 -1.54 2.85 15.95
N SER A 135 -1.66 4.15 16.10
CA SER A 135 -1.57 5.10 15.00
C SER A 135 -0.12 5.48 14.72
N ALA A 136 0.21 5.78 13.46
CA ALA A 136 1.54 6.27 13.10
C ALA A 136 1.86 7.60 13.80
N LEU A 137 0.85 8.45 13.96
CA LEU A 137 0.95 9.74 14.65
C LEU A 137 1.28 9.53 16.14
N GLY A 138 0.45 8.76 16.86
CA GLY A 138 0.64 8.53 18.28
C GLY A 138 1.93 7.80 18.61
N ALA A 139 2.25 6.73 17.87
CA ALA A 139 3.52 6.01 18.04
C ALA A 139 4.73 6.93 17.86
N PHE A 140 4.68 7.84 16.88
CA PHE A 140 5.76 8.82 16.67
C PHE A 140 5.86 9.82 17.81
N PHE A 141 4.73 10.39 18.24
CA PHE A 141 4.71 11.39 19.34
C PHE A 141 5.14 10.79 20.66
N LEU A 142 4.63 9.64 21.03
CA LEU A 142 4.99 8.97 22.28
C LEU A 142 6.49 8.67 22.38
N LYS A 143 7.12 8.33 21.26
CA LYS A 143 8.55 8.06 21.25
C LYS A 143 9.42 9.32 21.21
N ASN A 144 9.09 10.26 20.32
CA ASN A 144 9.99 11.37 19.99
C ASN A 144 9.65 12.66 20.73
N TYR A 145 8.46 12.77 21.33
CA TYR A 145 7.98 13.93 22.07
C TYR A 145 7.50 13.59 23.49
N SER A 146 8.07 12.57 24.09
CA SER A 146 7.68 12.04 25.40
C SER A 146 7.77 13.07 26.54
N LYS A 147 8.52 14.16 26.36
CA LYS A 147 8.67 15.25 27.34
C LYS A 147 7.53 16.26 27.30
N LYS A 148 6.64 16.23 26.26
CA LYS A 148 5.53 17.18 26.15
C LYS A 148 4.20 16.50 26.48
N ILE A 149 3.37 17.23 27.19
CA ILE A 149 2.03 16.77 27.54
C ILE A 149 1.16 16.84 26.26
N PRO A 150 0.33 15.83 25.95
CA PRO A 150 -0.53 15.82 24.75
C PRO A 150 -1.32 17.11 24.54
N HIS A 151 -1.79 17.74 25.60
CA HIS A 151 -2.51 19.01 25.56
C HIS A 151 -1.68 20.19 24.99
N GLU A 152 -0.38 20.24 25.26
CA GLU A 152 0.50 21.27 24.71
C GLU A 152 0.69 21.07 23.20
N VAL A 153 0.83 19.81 22.78
CA VAL A 153 0.91 19.43 21.35
C VAL A 153 -0.35 19.85 20.61
N SER A 154 -1.52 19.64 21.20
CA SER A 154 -2.80 20.05 20.60
C SER A 154 -2.91 21.56 20.43
N LYS A 155 -2.45 22.34 21.40
CA LYS A 155 -2.40 23.82 21.27
C LYS A 155 -1.45 24.25 20.16
N ASP A 156 -0.31 23.60 20.01
CA ASP A 156 0.64 23.88 18.96
C ASP A 156 0.08 23.52 17.57
N ILE A 157 -0.68 22.44 17.47
CA ILE A 157 -1.40 22.04 16.25
C ILE A 157 -2.45 23.11 15.89
N GLU A 158 -3.27 23.54 16.84
CA GLU A 158 -4.30 24.57 16.60
C GLU A 158 -3.67 25.89 16.17
N ARG A 159 -2.59 26.31 16.83
CA ARG A 159 -1.83 27.51 16.46
C ARG A 159 -1.27 27.38 15.04
N ALA A 160 -0.68 26.23 14.69
CA ALA A 160 -0.14 25.98 13.37
C ALA A 160 -1.24 26.00 12.30
N LEU A 161 -2.39 25.38 12.54
CA LEU A 161 -3.55 25.40 11.64
C LEU A 161 -4.01 26.83 11.37
N LYS A 162 -4.16 27.64 12.41
CA LYS A 162 -4.53 29.05 12.29
C LYS A 162 -3.50 29.85 11.50
N ASN A 163 -2.21 29.65 11.78
CA ASN A 163 -1.12 30.33 11.07
C ASN A 163 -1.05 29.98 9.57
N HIS A 164 -1.55 28.80 9.19
CA HIS A 164 -1.67 28.38 7.80
C HIS A 164 -3.01 28.75 7.16
N GLY A 165 -3.86 29.53 7.86
CA GLY A 165 -5.14 30.01 7.34
C GLY A 165 -6.23 28.93 7.28
N TYR A 166 -6.10 27.84 8.03
CA TYR A 166 -7.15 26.84 8.10
C TYR A 166 -8.18 27.18 9.17
N GLU A 167 -9.45 27.12 8.79
CA GLU A 167 -10.59 27.30 9.66
C GLU A 167 -11.43 26.03 9.74
N LYS A 168 -12.05 25.81 10.89
CA LYS A 168 -13.00 24.69 11.06
C LYS A 168 -14.31 25.05 10.36
N ASN A 169 -14.89 24.06 9.68
CA ASN A 169 -16.26 24.16 9.18
C ASN A 169 -17.29 24.06 10.31
N GLU A 170 -18.57 24.14 9.98
CA GLU A 170 -19.69 24.05 10.94
C GLU A 170 -19.68 22.73 11.75
N ASN A 171 -19.09 21.67 11.23
CA ASN A 171 -18.94 20.39 11.91
C ASN A 171 -17.65 20.27 12.75
N GLY A 172 -16.93 21.35 12.97
CA GLY A 172 -15.72 21.39 13.76
C GLY A 172 -14.51 20.71 13.09
N SER A 173 -14.57 20.46 11.78
CA SER A 173 -13.54 19.79 11.00
C SER A 173 -12.79 20.76 10.09
N TYR A 174 -11.49 20.56 9.94
CA TYR A 174 -10.67 21.24 8.95
C TYR A 174 -10.83 20.61 7.57
N PRO A 175 -10.45 21.29 6.48
CA PRO A 175 -10.53 20.72 5.14
C PRO A 175 -9.71 19.43 5.01
N PRO A 176 -10.21 18.42 4.26
CA PRO A 176 -9.41 17.25 3.89
C PRO A 176 -8.12 17.68 3.18
N GLY A 177 -7.00 17.07 3.52
CA GLY A 177 -5.69 17.48 3.00
C GLY A 177 -5.06 18.68 3.71
N ALA A 178 -5.70 19.30 4.72
CA ALA A 178 -5.07 20.34 5.53
C ALA A 178 -3.70 19.85 6.04
N THR A 179 -2.65 20.63 5.78
CA THR A 179 -1.27 20.22 6.04
C THR A 179 -0.53 21.37 6.72
N ILE A 180 0.15 21.05 7.83
CA ILE A 180 0.85 22.03 8.67
C ILE A 180 2.25 21.52 9.03
N ILE A 181 3.16 22.44 9.30
CA ILE A 181 4.43 22.18 9.97
C ILE A 181 4.28 22.56 11.43
N LEU A 182 4.61 21.65 12.34
CA LEU A 182 4.63 21.96 13.76
C LEU A 182 5.78 22.91 14.09
N PRO A 183 5.61 23.81 15.10
CA PRO A 183 6.67 24.69 15.57
C PRO A 183 7.91 23.91 15.99
N LYS A 184 9.09 24.51 15.83
CA LYS A 184 10.41 23.90 16.01
C LYS A 184 10.78 23.51 17.47
N GLU A 185 9.92 23.70 18.43
CA GLU A 185 10.22 23.57 19.88
C GLU A 185 10.34 22.11 20.37
N TYR A 186 10.32 21.15 19.45
CA TYR A 186 10.49 19.74 19.75
C TYR A 186 11.96 19.33 19.62
N ASP A 187 12.40 18.40 20.45
CA ASP A 187 13.80 17.98 20.61
C ASP A 187 14.49 17.39 19.36
N THR A 188 13.87 17.50 18.18
CA THR A 188 14.41 16.95 16.93
C THR A 188 14.73 18.04 15.91
N PRO A 189 15.89 17.98 15.22
CA PRO A 189 16.19 18.91 14.13
C PRO A 189 15.24 18.82 12.93
N ALA A 190 14.71 17.63 12.64
CA ALA A 190 13.79 17.38 11.52
C ALA A 190 12.45 18.09 11.72
N LYS A 191 11.82 18.48 10.61
CA LYS A 191 10.48 19.09 10.62
C LYS A 191 9.42 18.01 10.80
N CYS A 192 8.40 18.29 11.60
CA CYS A 192 7.21 17.45 11.70
C CYS A 192 6.06 18.06 10.92
N ILE A 193 5.56 17.34 9.94
CA ILE A 193 4.44 17.73 9.08
C ILE A 193 3.25 16.86 9.44
N LEU A 194 2.12 17.48 9.78
CA LEU A 194 0.85 16.78 9.96
C LEU A 194 -0.04 17.03 8.76
N THR A 195 -0.71 15.99 8.26
CA THR A 195 -1.64 16.11 7.13
C THR A 195 -2.94 15.37 7.40
N ALA A 196 -4.08 16.05 7.16
CA ALA A 196 -5.42 15.50 7.33
C ALA A 196 -5.74 14.49 6.20
N SER A 197 -5.19 13.29 6.30
CA SER A 197 -5.32 12.22 5.31
C SER A 197 -6.61 11.43 5.42
N THR A 198 -7.37 11.61 6.52
CA THR A 198 -8.62 10.92 6.78
C THR A 198 -9.71 11.89 7.23
N ILE A 199 -10.95 11.59 6.86
CA ILE A 199 -12.13 12.35 7.22
C ILE A 199 -12.85 11.61 8.36
N ARG A 200 -13.11 12.31 9.46
CA ARG A 200 -13.94 11.78 10.54
C ARG A 200 -15.40 12.12 10.27
N ARG A 201 -16.25 11.10 10.22
CA ARG A 201 -17.71 11.24 10.09
C ARG A 201 -18.40 10.62 11.31
N GLU A 202 -19.33 11.31 11.91
CA GLU A 202 -19.99 10.90 13.17
C GLU A 202 -20.55 9.46 13.12
N ARG A 203 -21.16 9.06 12.00
CA ARG A 203 -21.81 7.73 11.87
C ARG A 203 -20.97 6.68 11.16
N LEU A 204 -19.96 7.07 10.39
CA LEU A 204 -19.18 6.17 9.53
C LEU A 204 -17.75 5.94 10.05
N GLY A 205 -17.36 6.66 11.10
CA GLY A 205 -16.02 6.59 11.66
C GLY A 205 -15.00 7.37 10.80
N ILE A 206 -13.78 6.87 10.74
CA ILE A 206 -12.65 7.50 10.04
C ILE A 206 -12.49 6.84 8.67
N MET A 207 -12.47 7.64 7.59
CA MET A 207 -12.34 7.14 6.22
C MET A 207 -11.31 7.95 5.43
N ALA A 208 -10.50 7.26 4.61
CA ALA A 208 -9.63 7.87 3.63
C ALA A 208 -10.24 7.77 2.23
N TYR A 209 -9.98 8.79 1.41
CA TYR A 209 -10.37 8.82 0.00
C TYR A 209 -9.14 9.09 -0.87
N PRO A 210 -9.10 8.54 -2.10
CA PRO A 210 -8.01 8.79 -3.05
C PRO A 210 -7.74 10.28 -3.28
N SER A 211 -8.78 11.08 -3.45
CA SER A 211 -8.68 12.53 -3.63
C SER A 211 -8.02 13.24 -2.44
N THR A 212 -8.34 12.79 -1.22
CA THR A 212 -7.71 13.33 -0.01
C THR A 212 -6.22 13.01 0.04
N ILE A 213 -5.80 11.80 -0.37
CA ILE A 213 -4.39 11.42 -0.44
C ILE A 213 -3.63 12.29 -1.45
N CYS A 214 -4.21 12.48 -2.65
CA CYS A 214 -3.61 13.36 -3.67
C CYS A 214 -3.46 14.80 -3.16
N GLU A 215 -4.47 15.31 -2.47
CA GLU A 215 -4.42 16.66 -1.88
C GLU A 215 -3.36 16.77 -0.77
N CYS A 216 -3.23 15.77 0.10
CA CYS A 216 -2.16 15.72 1.09
C CYS A 216 -0.78 15.83 0.43
N ILE A 217 -0.51 15.03 -0.60
CA ILE A 217 0.78 15.07 -1.30
C ILE A 217 1.01 16.43 -1.94
N ARG A 218 0.00 17.02 -2.60
CA ARG A 218 0.08 18.37 -3.15
C ARG A 218 0.51 19.38 -2.11
N ARG A 219 -0.20 19.42 -0.99
CA ARG A 219 0.06 20.36 0.11
C ARG A 219 1.43 20.16 0.75
N ILE A 220 1.91 18.93 0.86
CA ILE A 220 3.26 18.64 1.36
C ILE A 220 4.31 19.31 0.46
N PHE A 221 4.21 19.16 -0.87
CA PHE A 221 5.13 19.82 -1.79
C PHE A 221 5.07 21.35 -1.69
N GLU A 222 3.89 21.93 -1.69
CA GLU A 222 3.70 23.39 -1.55
C GLU A 222 4.29 23.90 -0.24
N LEU A 223 3.96 23.24 0.88
CA LEU A 223 4.37 23.66 2.22
C LEU A 223 5.89 23.58 2.44
N THR A 224 6.55 22.66 1.73
CA THR A 224 8.00 22.42 1.88
C THR A 224 8.85 23.23 0.91
N ALA A 225 8.26 23.89 -0.10
CA ALA A 225 8.99 24.58 -1.16
C ALA A 225 10.02 25.60 -0.63
N ASP A 226 9.65 26.41 0.36
CA ASP A 226 10.50 27.45 0.93
C ASP A 226 11.29 26.98 2.18
N LYS A 227 11.24 25.71 2.52
CA LYS A 227 11.75 25.19 3.81
C LYS A 227 13.08 24.45 3.72
N LYS A 228 13.70 24.37 2.53
CA LYS A 228 14.94 23.63 2.27
C LYS A 228 14.88 22.16 2.73
N ILE A 229 13.68 21.54 2.59
CA ILE A 229 13.49 20.14 2.92
C ILE A 229 13.90 19.31 1.70
N GLU A 230 14.89 18.43 1.88
CA GLU A 230 15.42 17.59 0.82
C GLU A 230 14.97 16.13 0.94
N LYS A 231 14.63 15.70 2.16
CA LYS A 231 14.22 14.33 2.45
C LYS A 231 12.98 14.26 3.31
N ILE A 232 12.05 13.40 2.91
CA ILE A 232 10.80 13.16 3.64
C ILE A 232 10.70 11.69 4.00
N TYR A 233 10.29 11.43 5.25
CA TYR A 233 9.84 10.13 5.72
C TYR A 233 8.33 10.17 5.88
N MET A 234 7.61 9.18 5.37
CA MET A 234 6.17 9.09 5.52
C MET A 234 5.67 7.65 5.59
N PRO A 235 4.63 7.34 6.36
CA PRO A 235 3.95 6.06 6.29
C PRO A 235 3.06 6.03 5.04
N VAL A 236 2.46 4.88 4.75
CA VAL A 236 1.40 4.79 3.73
C VAL A 236 0.15 5.47 4.27
N ILE A 237 0.00 6.77 3.99
CA ILE A 237 -1.14 7.56 4.49
C ILE A 237 -2.47 7.03 3.94
N GLY A 238 -3.50 7.02 4.79
CA GLY A 238 -4.85 6.55 4.45
C GLY A 238 -5.09 5.04 4.59
N SER A 239 -4.05 4.20 4.67
CA SER A 239 -4.20 2.73 4.73
C SER A 239 -4.41 2.15 6.13
N GLY A 240 -4.13 2.92 7.19
CA GLY A 240 -4.36 2.51 8.59
C GLY A 240 -5.82 2.66 8.99
N HIS A 241 -6.10 3.51 9.97
CA HIS A 241 -7.47 3.80 10.44
C HIS A 241 -8.41 4.34 9.35
N GLY A 242 -7.87 4.88 8.24
CA GLY A 242 -8.65 5.35 7.10
C GLY A 242 -9.26 4.25 6.24
N GLY A 243 -8.87 2.99 6.43
CA GLY A 243 -9.48 1.82 5.80
C GLY A 243 -9.24 1.68 4.29
N LEU A 244 -8.45 2.55 3.67
CA LEU A 244 -8.11 2.40 2.26
C LEU A 244 -7.17 1.20 2.08
N ASP A 245 -7.39 0.39 1.04
CA ASP A 245 -6.46 -0.70 0.71
C ASP A 245 -5.04 -0.15 0.52
N ILE A 246 -4.04 -0.82 1.08
CA ILE A 246 -2.66 -0.34 1.06
C ILE A 246 -2.09 -0.21 -0.36
N ASN A 247 -2.52 -1.06 -1.29
CA ASN A 247 -2.08 -0.99 -2.68
C ASN A 247 -2.69 0.21 -3.38
N ASP A 248 -3.97 0.52 -3.09
CA ASP A 248 -4.64 1.71 -3.62
C ASP A 248 -4.02 2.97 -3.03
N ALA A 249 -3.80 3.02 -1.71
CA ALA A 249 -3.14 4.15 -1.07
C ALA A 249 -1.75 4.42 -1.67
N LEU A 250 -0.92 3.39 -1.84
CA LEU A 250 0.40 3.50 -2.47
C LEU A 250 0.30 3.97 -3.92
N LEU A 251 -0.67 3.46 -4.69
CA LEU A 251 -0.90 3.88 -6.06
C LEU A 251 -1.14 5.39 -6.14
N PHE A 252 -2.06 5.93 -5.34
CA PHE A 252 -2.37 7.36 -5.35
C PHE A 252 -1.22 8.21 -4.83
N ILE A 253 -0.47 7.73 -3.82
CA ILE A 253 0.74 8.39 -3.35
C ILE A 253 1.76 8.47 -4.50
N LEU A 254 2.12 7.35 -5.14
CA LEU A 254 3.14 7.30 -6.18
C LEU A 254 2.75 8.13 -7.42
N LEU A 255 1.49 8.09 -7.86
CA LEU A 255 0.99 8.91 -8.96
C LEU A 255 1.08 10.40 -8.62
N SER A 256 0.72 10.80 -7.40
CA SER A 256 0.82 12.18 -6.95
C SER A 256 2.29 12.64 -6.85
N LEU A 257 3.17 11.81 -6.30
CA LEU A 257 4.61 12.10 -6.24
C LEU A 257 5.21 12.28 -7.64
N LYS A 258 4.86 11.40 -8.58
CA LYS A 258 5.27 11.51 -9.98
C LYS A 258 4.78 12.80 -10.64
N TYR A 259 3.54 13.20 -10.37
CA TYR A 259 2.96 14.43 -10.91
C TYR A 259 3.64 15.67 -10.34
N TYR A 260 3.75 15.77 -9.01
CA TYR A 260 4.28 16.98 -8.36
C TYR A 260 5.80 17.08 -8.43
N SER A 261 6.54 15.98 -8.60
CA SER A 261 7.99 16.02 -8.87
C SER A 261 8.36 16.75 -10.16
N LYS A 262 7.41 16.94 -11.09
CA LYS A 262 7.60 17.75 -12.31
C LYS A 262 7.53 19.24 -12.06
N GLN A 263 6.85 19.66 -10.99
CA GLN A 263 6.63 21.06 -10.65
C GLN A 263 7.56 21.54 -9.53
N TYR A 264 7.94 20.63 -8.64
CA TYR A 264 8.74 20.92 -7.44
C TYR A 264 9.99 20.05 -7.41
N HIS A 265 11.16 20.67 -7.43
CA HIS A 265 12.46 19.98 -7.51
C HIS A 265 13.26 20.02 -6.21
N HIS A 266 12.71 20.61 -5.14
CA HIS A 266 13.42 20.80 -3.86
C HIS A 266 13.54 19.51 -3.05
N ILE A 267 12.55 18.58 -3.13
CA ILE A 267 12.62 17.29 -2.45
C ILE A 267 13.42 16.32 -3.32
N LYS A 268 14.50 15.78 -2.77
CA LYS A 268 15.39 14.85 -3.48
C LYS A 268 15.06 13.38 -3.16
N SER A 269 14.52 13.11 -1.95
CA SER A 269 14.22 11.75 -1.53
C SER A 269 12.97 11.67 -0.66
N ILE A 270 12.15 10.66 -0.92
CA ILE A 270 11.00 10.30 -0.06
C ILE A 270 11.12 8.82 0.30
N ASP A 271 11.21 8.53 1.59
CA ASP A 271 11.16 7.17 2.12
C ASP A 271 9.74 6.87 2.60
N ILE A 272 9.01 6.00 1.90
CA ILE A 272 7.69 5.51 2.28
C ILE A 272 7.88 4.27 3.13
N LEU A 273 7.39 4.31 4.37
CA LEU A 273 7.57 3.25 5.35
C LEU A 273 6.35 2.34 5.41
N ILE A 274 6.60 1.05 5.36
CA ILE A 274 5.59 0.01 5.48
C ILE A 274 5.94 -0.83 6.71
N THR A 275 4.97 -1.03 7.58
CA THR A 275 5.18 -1.89 8.75
C THR A 275 5.36 -3.36 8.31
N SER A 276 6.12 -4.14 9.07
CA SER A 276 6.31 -5.56 8.79
C SER A 276 5.00 -6.34 8.69
N LYS A 277 3.96 -5.91 9.42
CA LYS A 277 2.61 -6.50 9.39
C LYS A 277 1.90 -6.26 8.05
N ASP A 278 2.19 -5.13 7.42
CA ASP A 278 1.51 -4.71 6.19
C ASP A 278 2.21 -5.21 4.92
N THR A 279 3.45 -5.70 5.02
CA THR A 279 4.17 -6.26 3.87
C THR A 279 3.43 -7.42 3.20
N SER A 280 2.72 -8.24 3.97
CA SER A 280 1.91 -9.36 3.45
C SER A 280 0.67 -8.91 2.66
N LYS A 281 0.20 -7.69 2.88
CA LYS A 281 -0.96 -7.10 2.20
C LYS A 281 -0.62 -6.51 0.84
N LEU A 282 0.67 -6.29 0.56
CA LEU A 282 1.12 -5.76 -0.73
C LEU A 282 1.00 -6.82 -1.82
N LYS A 283 -0.04 -6.72 -2.64
CA LYS A 283 -0.37 -7.72 -3.66
C LYS A 283 0.32 -7.47 -5.00
N ASP A 284 0.57 -6.21 -5.36
CA ASP A 284 0.89 -5.81 -6.74
C ASP A 284 2.07 -4.83 -6.85
N VAL A 285 3.18 -5.14 -6.16
CA VAL A 285 4.41 -4.34 -6.26
C VAL A 285 4.89 -4.22 -7.72
N TYR A 286 4.67 -5.24 -8.54
CA TYR A 286 4.99 -5.20 -9.97
C TYR A 286 4.08 -4.27 -10.77
N ARG A 287 2.81 -4.16 -10.41
CA ARG A 287 1.89 -3.20 -11.03
C ARG A 287 2.32 -1.77 -10.73
N LEU A 288 2.76 -1.51 -9.50
CA LEU A 288 3.32 -0.21 -9.13
C LEU A 288 4.60 0.10 -9.92
N GLN A 289 5.50 -0.88 -10.11
CA GLN A 289 6.69 -0.72 -10.96
C GLN A 289 6.31 -0.47 -12.42
N TYR A 290 5.35 -1.21 -12.96
CA TYR A 290 4.89 -1.04 -14.34
C TYR A 290 4.33 0.36 -14.59
N LEU A 291 3.53 0.89 -13.66
CA LEU A 291 2.97 2.24 -13.74
C LEU A 291 4.05 3.33 -13.70
N THR A 292 5.19 3.05 -13.08
CA THR A 292 6.34 3.97 -13.07
C THR A 292 7.18 3.91 -14.35
N LEU A 293 7.23 2.74 -15.00
CA LEU A 293 7.95 2.51 -16.25
C LEU A 293 7.22 3.06 -17.49
N LEU A 294 5.94 3.39 -17.39
CA LEU A 294 5.15 3.99 -18.46
C LEU A 294 5.52 5.45 -18.79
N GLU A 295 6.70 5.92 -18.40
CA GLU A 295 7.31 7.05 -19.08
C GLU A 295 7.80 6.57 -20.44
N VAL A 296 6.90 6.62 -21.40
CA VAL A 296 7.27 6.57 -22.81
C VAL A 296 8.34 7.66 -23.01
N LYS A 297 9.55 7.22 -23.30
CA LYS A 297 10.59 8.11 -23.82
C LYS A 297 9.96 8.84 -25.01
N LYS A 298 9.67 10.13 -24.83
CA LYS A 298 9.42 11.02 -25.96
C LYS A 298 10.73 11.30 -26.65
#